data_6923bbce7fc32a6f2a88b92b07f70abe
#
_entry.id   6923bbce7fc32a6f2a88b92b07f70abe
#
_cell.length_a   1.000
_cell.length_b   1.000
_cell.length_c   1.000
_cell.angle_alpha   90.00
_cell.angle_beta   90.00
_cell.angle_gamma   90.00
#
_symmetry.space_group_name_H-M   'P 1'
#
loop_
_entity.id
_entity.type
_entity.pdbx_description
1 polymer ?
#
loop_
_entity_poly.entity_id
_entity_poly.type
_entity_poly.pdbx_seq_one_letter_code
_entity_poly.pdbx_strand_id
1 'polypeptide(L)'
;IYRAIAEAIEDEGFSAAAVGFIDDVSREGSAQLLKQDGYVDVVIPRGGDGLKKFVLANATMPVIASAGGNCHLYVDKTADTDMAVNVVCNAKLSRPSTCNALEQLLVDRDIAAAFLPKVCGALLEKGCRLTGCAEAKEIVPEIALAEDEDYRKEHLDKELTIFVVGGEE
;
A
#
# COMPACT_ATOMS: atom_id res chain seq x y z
N ILE A 1 -17.88 -9.67 -16.02
CA ILE A 1 -18.23 -9.51 -14.59
C ILE A 1 -19.61 -8.87 -14.49
N TYR A 2 -19.85 -7.62 -15.02
CA TYR A 2 -21.14 -6.94 -14.91
C TYR A 2 -22.32 -7.80 -15.35
N ARG A 3 -22.27 -8.43 -16.55
CA ARG A 3 -23.36 -9.28 -17.05
C ARG A 3 -23.68 -10.46 -16.12
N ALA A 4 -22.65 -11.16 -15.60
CA ALA A 4 -22.85 -12.26 -14.69
C ALA A 4 -23.50 -11.81 -13.36
N ILE A 5 -23.18 -10.59 -12.88
CA ILE A 5 -23.82 -10.04 -11.67
C ILE A 5 -25.29 -9.68 -12.00
N ALA A 6 -25.56 -9.04 -13.13
CA ALA A 6 -26.90 -8.65 -13.54
C ALA A 6 -27.82 -9.89 -13.70
N GLU A 7 -27.33 -10.94 -14.38
CA GLU A 7 -28.05 -12.23 -14.54
C GLU A 7 -28.34 -12.87 -13.18
N ALA A 8 -27.34 -12.95 -12.26
CA ALA A 8 -27.56 -13.52 -10.95
C ALA A 8 -28.58 -12.72 -10.09
N ILE A 9 -28.63 -11.40 -10.24
CA ILE A 9 -29.58 -10.53 -9.55
C ILE A 9 -31.01 -10.81 -10.06
N GLU A 10 -31.16 -10.98 -11.38
CA GLU A 10 -32.47 -11.33 -11.99
C GLU A 10 -32.94 -12.72 -11.61
N ASP A 11 -32.04 -13.71 -11.56
CA ASP A 11 -32.35 -15.09 -11.14
C ASP A 11 -32.89 -15.14 -9.70
N GLU A 12 -32.41 -14.23 -8.82
CA GLU A 12 -32.91 -14.08 -7.44
C GLU A 12 -34.16 -13.17 -7.34
N GLY A 13 -34.76 -12.77 -8.44
CA GLY A 13 -36.01 -12.01 -8.50
C GLY A 13 -35.88 -10.51 -8.27
N PHE A 14 -34.67 -9.97 -8.35
CA PHE A 14 -34.43 -8.53 -8.27
C PHE A 14 -34.29 -7.91 -9.67
N SER A 15 -34.42 -6.60 -9.75
CA SER A 15 -34.23 -5.88 -11.02
C SER A 15 -32.74 -5.80 -11.40
N ALA A 16 -32.38 -6.14 -12.63
CA ALA A 16 -31.04 -5.91 -13.17
C ALA A 16 -30.60 -4.42 -13.09
N ALA A 17 -31.58 -3.50 -13.02
CA ALA A 17 -31.29 -2.07 -12.82
C ALA A 17 -30.66 -1.73 -11.44
N ALA A 18 -30.61 -2.71 -10.51
CA ALA A 18 -29.88 -2.56 -9.24
C ALA A 18 -28.36 -2.40 -9.43
N VAL A 19 -27.84 -2.84 -10.59
CA VAL A 19 -26.41 -2.67 -10.95
C VAL A 19 -26.34 -2.00 -12.32
N GLY A 20 -25.66 -0.86 -12.39
CA GLY A 20 -25.36 -0.17 -13.65
C GLY A 20 -23.92 -0.37 -14.08
N PHE A 21 -23.68 -0.29 -15.37
CA PHE A 21 -22.34 -0.28 -15.95
C PHE A 21 -22.26 0.78 -17.04
N ILE A 22 -21.24 1.64 -16.95
CA ILE A 22 -20.93 2.62 -17.97
C ILE A 22 -19.74 2.09 -18.77
N ASP A 23 -19.93 1.83 -20.05
CA ASP A 23 -18.92 1.28 -20.95
C ASP A 23 -18.00 2.33 -21.59
N ASP A 24 -18.21 3.61 -21.27
CA ASP A 24 -17.31 4.69 -21.66
C ASP A 24 -16.04 4.66 -20.78
N VAL A 25 -14.92 4.31 -21.41
CA VAL A 25 -13.60 4.26 -20.77
C VAL A 25 -12.84 5.59 -20.85
N SER A 26 -13.46 6.64 -21.40
CA SER A 26 -12.84 7.94 -21.53
C SER A 26 -12.74 8.68 -20.19
N ARG A 27 -11.81 9.63 -20.10
CA ARG A 27 -11.75 10.54 -18.96
C ARG A 27 -12.89 11.55 -18.96
N GLU A 28 -13.39 11.90 -20.15
CA GLU A 28 -14.55 12.78 -20.33
C GLU A 28 -15.81 12.16 -19.76
N GLY A 29 -16.09 10.88 -20.04
CA GLY A 29 -17.23 10.16 -19.48
C GLY A 29 -17.15 10.10 -17.95
N SER A 30 -15.98 9.81 -17.41
CA SER A 30 -15.74 9.86 -15.97
C SER A 30 -15.99 11.27 -15.39
N ALA A 31 -15.51 12.32 -16.05
CA ALA A 31 -15.71 13.70 -15.59
C ALA A 31 -17.18 14.12 -15.61
N GLN A 32 -17.93 13.67 -16.62
CA GLN A 32 -19.38 13.91 -16.70
C GLN A 32 -20.14 13.18 -15.59
N LEU A 33 -19.80 11.91 -15.30
CA LEU A 33 -20.39 11.16 -14.19
C LEU A 33 -20.19 11.87 -12.84
N LEU A 34 -19.02 12.44 -12.59
CA LEU A 34 -18.68 13.17 -11.37
C LEU A 34 -19.46 14.48 -11.18
N LYS A 35 -20.29 14.88 -12.14
CA LYS A 35 -21.18 16.05 -12.08
C LYS A 35 -22.66 15.68 -11.94
N GLN A 36 -22.95 14.39 -11.76
CA GLN A 36 -24.33 13.88 -11.72
C GLN A 36 -24.85 13.74 -10.28
N ASP A 37 -24.66 14.75 -9.44
CA ASP A 37 -25.11 14.79 -8.04
C ASP A 37 -26.64 14.68 -7.88
N GLY A 38 -27.43 14.93 -8.93
CA GLY A 38 -28.87 14.66 -8.92
C GLY A 38 -29.24 13.17 -9.09
N TYR A 39 -28.26 12.29 -9.43
CA TYR A 39 -28.48 10.86 -9.68
C TYR A 39 -27.51 9.97 -8.91
N VAL A 40 -26.40 10.51 -8.43
CA VAL A 40 -25.34 9.79 -7.73
C VAL A 40 -25.14 10.40 -6.35
N ASP A 41 -25.46 9.64 -5.32
CA ASP A 41 -25.36 10.08 -3.92
C ASP A 41 -23.92 10.09 -3.40
N VAL A 42 -23.08 9.17 -3.87
CA VAL A 42 -21.70 9.02 -3.40
C VAL A 42 -20.80 8.39 -4.45
N VAL A 43 -19.54 8.80 -4.47
CA VAL A 43 -18.49 8.20 -5.32
C VAL A 43 -17.43 7.52 -4.46
N ILE A 44 -17.08 6.28 -4.81
CA ILE A 44 -16.03 5.50 -4.16
C ILE A 44 -14.95 5.17 -5.20
N PRO A 45 -13.91 6.00 -5.36
CA PRO A 45 -12.86 5.74 -6.35
C PRO A 45 -12.02 4.53 -5.97
N ARG A 46 -11.74 3.69 -6.97
CA ARG A 46 -10.79 2.56 -6.87
C ARG A 46 -9.73 2.72 -7.95
N GLY A 47 -8.48 2.90 -7.52
CA GLY A 47 -7.34 3.11 -8.42
C GLY A 47 -6.21 3.85 -7.73
N GLY A 48 -5.18 4.19 -8.48
CA GLY A 48 -4.02 4.92 -7.99
C GLY A 48 -4.31 6.39 -7.63
N ASP A 49 -3.32 7.06 -7.05
CA ASP A 49 -3.45 8.44 -6.53
C ASP A 49 -3.89 9.46 -7.57
N GLY A 50 -3.48 9.27 -8.84
CA GLY A 50 -3.92 10.16 -9.93
C GLY A 50 -5.44 10.15 -10.14
N LEU A 51 -6.08 8.97 -10.04
CA LEU A 51 -7.53 8.86 -10.11
C LEU A 51 -8.20 9.47 -8.88
N LYS A 52 -7.68 9.19 -7.68
CA LYS A 52 -8.22 9.76 -6.43
C LYS A 52 -8.18 11.29 -6.46
N LYS A 53 -7.04 11.88 -6.82
CA LYS A 53 -6.88 13.34 -6.96
C LYS A 53 -7.83 13.92 -7.99
N PHE A 54 -7.99 13.24 -9.13
CA PHE A 54 -8.93 13.66 -10.18
C PHE A 54 -10.38 13.66 -9.68
N VAL A 55 -10.81 12.58 -9.01
CA VAL A 55 -12.16 12.48 -8.44
C VAL A 55 -12.41 13.55 -7.38
N LEU A 56 -11.50 13.72 -6.42
CA LEU A 56 -11.62 14.72 -5.37
C LEU A 56 -11.69 16.15 -5.91
N ALA A 57 -11.00 16.44 -7.01
CA ALA A 57 -11.00 17.78 -7.63
C ALA A 57 -12.23 18.05 -8.50
N ASN A 58 -12.95 17.01 -8.96
CA ASN A 58 -14.00 17.15 -9.96
C ASN A 58 -15.39 16.74 -9.49
N ALA A 59 -15.53 15.92 -8.45
CA ALA A 59 -16.83 15.46 -7.97
C ALA A 59 -17.64 16.60 -7.32
N THR A 60 -18.95 16.65 -7.63
CA THR A 60 -19.91 17.55 -7.00
C THR A 60 -20.70 16.86 -5.86
N MET A 61 -20.66 15.53 -5.81
CA MET A 61 -21.24 14.71 -4.75
C MET A 61 -20.18 14.27 -3.73
N PRO A 62 -20.56 13.75 -2.56
CA PRO A 62 -19.65 13.18 -1.56
C PRO A 62 -18.74 12.09 -2.13
N VAL A 63 -17.46 12.10 -1.72
CA VAL A 63 -16.46 11.12 -2.14
C VAL A 63 -15.92 10.36 -0.93
N ILE A 64 -15.99 9.03 -0.97
CA ILE A 64 -15.33 8.15 0.01
C ILE A 64 -14.05 7.62 -0.62
N ALA A 65 -12.94 8.35 -0.44
CA ALA A 65 -11.64 7.95 -0.96
C ALA A 65 -10.83 7.22 0.11
N SER A 66 -10.16 6.12 -0.27
CA SER A 66 -9.15 5.49 0.59
C SER A 66 -7.91 6.38 0.68
N ALA A 67 -7.37 6.52 1.88
CA ALA A 67 -6.01 7.08 2.05
C ALA A 67 -4.95 6.09 1.52
N GLY A 68 -3.73 6.58 1.30
CA GLY A 68 -2.56 5.73 1.09
C GLY A 68 -2.26 4.91 2.37
N GLY A 69 -1.59 3.78 2.23
CA GLY A 69 -1.14 2.95 3.33
C GLY A 69 0.38 3.03 3.49
N ASN A 70 0.88 3.39 4.66
CA ASN A 70 2.29 3.26 5.00
C ASN A 70 2.42 2.25 6.12
N CYS A 71 2.39 0.96 5.75
CA CYS A 71 2.36 -0.13 6.72
C CYS A 71 3.73 -0.32 7.37
N HIS A 72 3.73 -0.33 8.70
CA HIS A 72 4.93 -0.49 9.50
C HIS A 72 4.95 -1.87 10.16
N LEU A 73 6.14 -2.44 10.31
CA LEU A 73 6.40 -3.61 11.11
C LEU A 73 7.51 -3.27 12.11
N TYR A 74 7.24 -3.46 13.38
CA TYR A 74 8.24 -3.31 14.44
C TYR A 74 8.75 -4.68 14.89
N VAL A 75 10.07 -4.82 14.97
CA VAL A 75 10.73 -6.02 15.48
C VAL A 75 11.34 -5.68 16.83
N ASP A 76 10.66 -6.16 17.87
CA ASP A 76 11.06 -5.98 19.28
C ASP A 76 12.30 -6.80 19.61
N LYS A 77 13.07 -6.36 20.61
CA LYS A 77 14.27 -7.05 21.12
C LYS A 77 14.03 -8.48 21.58
N THR A 78 12.80 -8.83 21.94
CA THR A 78 12.41 -10.18 22.36
C THR A 78 11.93 -11.07 21.23
N ALA A 79 11.89 -10.55 20.00
CA ALA A 79 11.38 -11.28 18.85
C ALA A 79 12.26 -12.49 18.49
N ASP A 80 11.62 -13.57 18.03
CA ASP A 80 12.30 -14.65 17.32
C ASP A 80 12.79 -14.12 15.97
N THR A 81 14.11 -13.99 15.83
CA THR A 81 14.72 -13.36 14.65
C THR A 81 14.49 -14.13 13.36
N ASP A 82 14.42 -15.47 13.40
CA ASP A 82 14.22 -16.28 12.19
C ASP A 82 12.75 -16.19 11.73
N MET A 83 11.82 -16.19 12.68
CA MET A 83 10.41 -15.89 12.39
C MET A 83 10.26 -14.48 11.82
N ALA A 84 10.89 -13.48 12.45
CA ALA A 84 10.81 -12.09 12.01
C ALA A 84 11.32 -11.90 10.57
N VAL A 85 12.43 -12.54 10.17
CA VAL A 85 12.90 -12.52 8.78
C VAL A 85 11.83 -13.06 7.82
N ASN A 86 11.21 -14.20 8.16
CA ASN A 86 10.17 -14.80 7.31
C ASN A 86 8.93 -13.90 7.19
N VAL A 87 8.49 -13.29 8.30
CA VAL A 87 7.34 -12.35 8.32
C VAL A 87 7.63 -11.12 7.48
N VAL A 88 8.80 -10.48 7.64
CA VAL A 88 9.19 -9.30 6.86
C VAL A 88 9.26 -9.62 5.36
N CYS A 89 9.92 -10.72 4.99
CA CYS A 89 10.00 -11.14 3.60
C CYS A 89 8.60 -11.40 3.00
N ASN A 90 7.72 -12.08 3.73
CA ASN A 90 6.36 -12.32 3.28
C ASN A 90 5.56 -11.03 3.14
N ALA A 91 5.59 -10.16 4.15
CA ALA A 91 4.85 -8.91 4.19
C ALA A 91 5.26 -7.93 3.08
N LYS A 92 6.56 -7.92 2.68
CA LYS A 92 7.02 -7.06 1.58
C LYS A 92 6.90 -7.69 0.21
N LEU A 93 7.18 -9.00 0.08
CA LEU A 93 7.45 -9.60 -1.24
C LEU A 93 6.28 -10.38 -1.82
N SER A 94 5.24 -10.72 -1.04
CA SER A 94 4.09 -11.48 -1.55
C SER A 94 3.31 -10.71 -2.60
N ARG A 95 3.00 -9.44 -2.33
CA ARG A 95 2.31 -8.52 -3.24
C ARG A 95 2.75 -7.08 -2.96
N PRO A 96 3.93 -6.67 -3.42
CA PRO A 96 4.51 -5.39 -3.04
C PRO A 96 3.72 -4.15 -3.49
N SER A 97 2.85 -4.30 -4.51
CA SER A 97 2.02 -3.21 -5.03
C SER A 97 0.66 -3.04 -4.34
N THR A 98 0.40 -3.77 -3.26
CA THR A 98 -0.86 -3.64 -2.50
C THR A 98 -0.70 -2.69 -1.33
N CYS A 99 -1.78 -1.96 -1.01
CA CYS A 99 -1.80 -0.94 0.07
C CYS A 99 -1.56 -1.52 1.48
N ASN A 100 -1.57 -2.84 1.66
CA ASN A 100 -1.24 -3.52 2.91
C ASN A 100 0.11 -4.24 2.89
N ALA A 101 0.93 -4.02 1.85
CA ALA A 101 2.30 -4.48 1.85
C ALA A 101 3.14 -3.68 2.86
N LEU A 102 4.19 -4.29 3.37
CA LEU A 102 5.12 -3.62 4.28
C LEU A 102 5.87 -2.50 3.54
N GLU A 103 5.89 -1.30 4.12
CA GLU A 103 6.58 -0.13 3.56
C GLU A 103 7.74 0.34 4.45
N GLN A 104 7.62 0.16 5.78
CA GLN A 104 8.60 0.60 6.75
C GLN A 104 8.91 -0.52 7.74
N LEU A 105 10.18 -0.81 7.95
CA LEU A 105 10.66 -1.76 8.96
C LEU A 105 11.35 -1.01 10.10
N LEU A 106 10.78 -1.11 11.29
CA LEU A 106 11.32 -0.56 12.52
C LEU A 106 11.98 -1.68 13.30
N VAL A 107 13.23 -1.52 13.70
CA VAL A 107 13.99 -2.56 14.42
C VAL A 107 14.52 -1.98 15.73
N ASP A 108 14.25 -2.69 16.82
CA ASP A 108 14.80 -2.33 18.12
C ASP A 108 16.34 -2.32 18.06
N ARG A 109 16.94 -1.27 18.61
CA ARG A 109 18.39 -1.04 18.59
C ARG A 109 19.18 -2.19 19.20
N ASP A 110 18.64 -2.81 20.25
CA ASP A 110 19.34 -3.90 20.98
C ASP A 110 19.57 -5.14 20.09
N ILE A 111 18.74 -5.36 19.06
CA ILE A 111 18.87 -6.49 18.15
C ILE A 111 19.32 -6.10 16.73
N ALA A 112 19.37 -4.82 16.41
CA ALA A 112 19.62 -4.34 15.06
C ALA A 112 20.90 -4.91 14.45
N ALA A 113 22.01 -4.92 15.18
CA ALA A 113 23.29 -5.42 14.71
C ALA A 113 23.27 -6.90 14.30
N ALA A 114 22.44 -7.73 14.97
CA ALA A 114 22.34 -9.15 14.67
C ALA A 114 21.24 -9.47 13.64
N PHE A 115 20.16 -8.69 13.62
CA PHE A 115 18.98 -8.93 12.80
C PHE A 115 19.09 -8.32 11.40
N LEU A 116 19.53 -7.06 11.28
CA LEU A 116 19.56 -6.35 10.01
C LEU A 116 20.36 -7.05 8.93
N PRO A 117 21.60 -7.59 9.18
CA PRO A 117 22.32 -8.31 8.15
C PRO A 117 21.55 -9.51 7.58
N LYS A 118 20.80 -10.23 8.42
CA LYS A 118 20.01 -11.40 8.01
C LYS A 118 18.82 -10.98 7.13
N VAL A 119 18.01 -10.04 7.61
CA VAL A 119 16.78 -9.63 6.91
C VAL A 119 17.09 -8.86 5.63
N CYS A 120 18.08 -7.98 5.64
CA CYS A 120 18.51 -7.25 4.44
C CYS A 120 19.09 -8.18 3.39
N GLY A 121 19.95 -9.14 3.78
CA GLY A 121 20.46 -10.17 2.87
C GLY A 121 19.34 -10.94 2.16
N ALA A 122 18.36 -11.43 2.94
CA ALA A 122 17.22 -12.16 2.40
C ALA A 122 16.33 -11.32 1.43
N LEU A 123 16.19 -10.01 1.69
CA LEU A 123 15.43 -9.09 0.85
C LEU A 123 16.20 -8.73 -0.43
N LEU A 124 17.50 -8.43 -0.32
CA LEU A 124 18.37 -8.07 -1.44
C LEU A 124 18.50 -9.24 -2.43
N GLU A 125 18.66 -10.48 -1.95
CA GLU A 125 18.67 -11.68 -2.79
C GLU A 125 17.40 -11.84 -3.65
N LYS A 126 16.26 -11.32 -3.16
CA LYS A 126 14.96 -11.34 -3.87
C LYS A 126 14.70 -10.07 -4.68
N GLY A 127 15.74 -9.24 -4.84
CA GLY A 127 15.68 -8.02 -5.66
C GLY A 127 14.89 -6.86 -5.03
N CYS A 128 14.80 -6.82 -3.69
CA CYS A 128 14.20 -5.68 -2.99
C CYS A 128 15.24 -4.57 -2.87
N ARG A 129 14.88 -3.33 -3.20
CA ARG A 129 15.70 -2.14 -2.97
C ARG A 129 15.49 -1.67 -1.54
N LEU A 130 16.59 -1.45 -0.82
CA LEU A 130 16.55 -1.06 0.59
C LEU A 130 17.16 0.31 0.81
N THR A 131 16.46 1.13 1.56
CA THR A 131 16.96 2.39 2.14
C THR A 131 16.92 2.27 3.66
N GLY A 132 17.70 3.04 4.37
CA GLY A 132 17.68 3.01 5.82
C GLY A 132 18.23 4.28 6.46
N CYS A 133 17.90 4.48 7.74
CA CYS A 133 18.50 5.55 8.54
C CYS A 133 20.03 5.36 8.64
N ALA A 134 20.74 6.38 9.13
CA ALA A 134 22.20 6.36 9.24
C ALA A 134 22.70 5.13 10.00
N GLU A 135 22.08 4.80 11.14
CA GLU A 135 22.44 3.65 11.97
C GLU A 135 22.22 2.30 11.24
N ALA A 136 21.11 2.17 10.50
CA ALA A 136 20.86 0.98 9.68
C ALA A 136 21.89 0.84 8.55
N LYS A 137 22.27 1.97 7.92
CA LYS A 137 23.31 2.03 6.89
C LYS A 137 24.70 1.67 7.41
N GLU A 138 25.03 2.06 8.64
CA GLU A 138 26.29 1.69 9.29
C GLU A 138 26.36 0.16 9.53
N ILE A 139 25.24 -0.45 9.93
CA ILE A 139 25.16 -1.90 10.17
C ILE A 139 25.16 -2.70 8.86
N VAL A 140 24.48 -2.19 7.81
CA VAL A 140 24.36 -2.84 6.50
C VAL A 140 24.79 -1.86 5.39
N PRO A 141 26.09 -1.82 5.06
CA PRO A 141 26.63 -0.85 4.09
C PRO A 141 26.08 -0.95 2.67
N GLU A 142 25.43 -2.04 2.32
CA GLU A 142 24.86 -2.29 0.99
C GLU A 142 23.56 -1.53 0.74
N ILE A 143 22.81 -1.14 1.77
CA ILE A 143 21.57 -0.35 1.60
C ILE A 143 21.88 1.11 1.32
N ALA A 144 20.95 1.84 0.70
CA ALA A 144 21.08 3.28 0.51
C ALA A 144 20.70 4.05 1.78
N LEU A 145 21.17 5.29 1.92
CA LEU A 145 20.70 6.18 2.98
C LEU A 145 19.29 6.67 2.63
N ALA A 146 18.39 6.62 3.61
CA ALA A 146 17.04 7.14 3.46
C ALA A 146 17.04 8.68 3.45
N GLU A 147 16.20 9.27 2.60
CA GLU A 147 15.91 10.70 2.55
C GLU A 147 14.65 11.03 3.35
N ASP A 148 14.40 12.29 3.64
CA ASP A 148 13.24 12.74 4.44
C ASP A 148 11.89 12.29 3.82
N GLU A 149 11.82 12.17 2.50
CA GLU A 149 10.64 11.70 1.79
C GLU A 149 10.35 10.21 2.03
N ASP A 150 11.39 9.39 2.22
CA ASP A 150 11.27 7.95 2.44
C ASP A 150 10.52 7.61 3.74
N TYR A 151 10.54 8.52 4.73
CA TYR A 151 9.84 8.34 6.01
C TYR A 151 8.31 8.29 5.87
N ARG A 152 7.76 8.79 4.77
CA ARG A 152 6.31 8.89 4.54
C ARG A 152 5.87 8.27 3.22
N LYS A 153 6.81 7.71 2.49
CA LYS A 153 6.55 7.17 1.15
C LYS A 153 5.87 5.81 1.22
N GLU A 154 4.78 5.69 0.49
CA GLU A 154 4.19 4.41 0.11
C GLU A 154 4.87 3.97 -1.19
N HIS A 155 5.76 2.98 -1.13
CA HIS A 155 6.57 2.58 -2.29
C HIS A 155 5.76 1.82 -3.34
N LEU A 156 4.82 0.96 -2.91
CA LEU A 156 4.00 0.09 -3.77
C LEU A 156 4.82 -0.79 -4.72
N ASP A 157 6.06 -1.06 -4.37
CA ASP A 157 7.01 -1.87 -5.15
C ASP A 157 7.92 -2.65 -4.20
N LYS A 158 8.87 -3.41 -4.75
CA LYS A 158 9.95 -4.08 -4.01
C LYS A 158 10.97 -3.07 -3.47
N GLU A 159 10.48 -2.17 -2.64
CA GLU A 159 11.27 -1.16 -1.94
C GLU A 159 10.84 -1.13 -0.47
N LEU A 160 11.80 -1.00 0.44
CA LEU A 160 11.55 -0.97 1.87
C LEU A 160 12.49 0.02 2.54
N THR A 161 11.95 0.84 3.44
CA THR A 161 12.75 1.74 4.27
C THR A 161 12.90 1.16 5.68
N ILE A 162 14.11 1.23 6.24
CA ILE A 162 14.49 0.57 7.49
C ILE A 162 14.97 1.59 8.51
N PHE A 163 14.44 1.49 9.72
CA PHE A 163 14.81 2.37 10.84
C PHE A 163 15.23 1.56 12.05
N VAL A 164 16.29 2.02 12.71
CA VAL A 164 16.68 1.56 14.05
C VAL A 164 16.07 2.51 15.05
N VAL A 165 15.32 1.97 16.01
CA VAL A 165 14.54 2.75 16.99
C VAL A 165 14.92 2.34 18.43
N GLY A 166 14.71 3.24 19.37
CA GLY A 166 15.07 3.05 20.77
C GLY A 166 14.02 2.35 21.63
N GLY A 167 13.11 1.56 21.03
CA GLY A 167 11.97 0.95 21.70
C GLY A 167 10.64 1.51 21.22
N GLU A 168 9.59 1.36 22.04
CA GLU A 168 8.21 1.78 21.70
C GLU A 168 7.95 3.29 21.89
N GLU A 169 8.95 4.10 22.22
CA GLU A 169 8.80 5.55 22.47
C GLU A 169 8.89 6.39 21.18
#